data_f7d9c0050620f5128cd9ec4957e3de85
#
_entry.id   f7d9c0050620f5128cd9ec4957e3de85
#
_cell.length_a   1.000
_cell.length_b   1.000
_cell.length_c   1.000
_cell.angle_alpha   90.00
_cell.angle_beta   90.00
_cell.angle_gamma   90.00
#
_symmetry.space_group_name_H-M   'P 1'
#
loop_
_entity.id
_entity.type
_entity.pdbx_description
1 polymer ?
#
loop_
_entity_poly.entity_id
_entity_poly.type
_entity_poly.pdbx_seq_one_letter_code
_entity_poly.pdbx_strand_id
1 'polypeptide(L)'
;MIKVGLNLGNSKISCAVVEIKDNYNINLLSCESYPSKILKKNIITNFDELLSEVKSLINESEKKSQTKINSINLNIPTVDSISKYYDSEIDNINNEITELDIKKVINNSDYFAVNEDYFEIFNNIYGYILDNNLLFNSPVGNYANYLKILFYKILIPYKTLNSYKNIIDKLNIKIDSFVPSPLSSALAVLSKDEKMIGSICIDLGHSNTSISIFENNNFIYGDSVLVGSNNITNDIARGVSTTIDSAER
;
A
#
# COMPACT_ATOMS: atom_id res chain seq x y z
N MET A 1 -7.91 17.99 -9.21
CA MET A 1 -7.38 17.71 -7.85
C MET A 1 -5.98 17.17 -7.97
N ILE A 2 -5.01 17.71 -7.21
CA ILE A 2 -3.61 17.21 -7.22
C ILE A 2 -3.47 16.07 -6.20
N LYS A 3 -2.79 15.01 -6.60
CA LYS A 3 -2.35 13.92 -5.72
C LYS A 3 -0.86 13.65 -5.92
N VAL A 4 -0.19 13.32 -4.84
CA VAL A 4 1.25 13.07 -4.83
C VAL A 4 1.51 11.71 -4.18
N GLY A 5 2.29 10.88 -4.85
CA GLY A 5 2.78 9.61 -4.33
C GLY A 5 4.27 9.69 -4.04
N LEU A 6 4.70 9.30 -2.84
CA LEU A 6 6.10 9.21 -2.46
C LEU A 6 6.45 7.78 -2.08
N ASN A 7 7.52 7.26 -2.68
CA ASN A 7 8.08 5.96 -2.36
C ASN A 7 9.53 6.10 -1.87
N LEU A 8 9.82 5.53 -0.70
CA LEU A 8 11.16 5.44 -0.13
C LEU A 8 11.64 4.00 -0.25
N GLY A 9 12.28 3.68 -1.39
CA GLY A 9 12.73 2.33 -1.69
C GLY A 9 14.21 2.09 -1.32
N ASN A 10 14.63 0.83 -1.32
CA ASN A 10 15.99 0.42 -0.93
C ASN A 10 17.07 0.72 -1.98
N SER A 11 16.70 0.99 -3.23
CA SER A 11 17.65 1.36 -4.31
C SER A 11 17.39 2.73 -4.89
N LYS A 12 16.18 3.25 -4.74
CA LYS A 12 15.77 4.57 -5.21
C LYS A 12 14.63 5.12 -4.38
N ILE A 13 14.56 6.43 -4.28
CA ILE A 13 13.39 7.18 -3.82
C ILE A 13 12.69 7.79 -5.04
N SER A 14 11.37 7.87 -5.02
CA SER A 14 10.61 8.41 -6.15
C SER A 14 9.39 9.19 -5.71
N CYS A 15 9.06 10.24 -6.47
CA CYS A 15 7.91 11.10 -6.25
C CYS A 15 7.15 11.29 -7.57
N ALA A 16 5.86 11.02 -7.56
CA ALA A 16 4.97 11.25 -8.69
C ALA A 16 3.90 12.27 -8.32
N VAL A 17 3.72 13.28 -9.17
CA VAL A 17 2.67 14.31 -9.02
C VAL A 17 1.68 14.15 -10.16
N VAL A 18 0.42 13.97 -9.82
CA VAL A 18 -0.67 13.77 -10.79
C VAL A 18 -1.79 14.76 -10.56
N GLU A 19 -2.43 15.18 -11.66
CA GLU A 19 -3.69 15.91 -11.64
C GLU A 19 -4.83 14.96 -12.04
N ILE A 20 -5.82 14.85 -11.16
CA ILE A 20 -7.06 14.13 -11.43
C ILE A 20 -8.10 15.16 -11.86
N LYS A 21 -8.47 15.15 -13.16
CA LYS A 21 -9.46 16.08 -13.75
C LYS A 21 -10.87 15.55 -13.57
N ASP A 22 -11.07 14.27 -13.90
CA ASP A 22 -12.32 13.53 -13.75
C ASP A 22 -11.99 12.14 -13.22
N ASN A 23 -12.98 11.34 -12.83
CA ASN A 23 -12.77 10.01 -12.24
C ASN A 23 -11.95 9.05 -13.11
N TYR A 24 -11.68 9.38 -14.37
CA TYR A 24 -10.96 8.52 -15.33
C TYR A 24 -9.75 9.18 -15.99
N ASN A 25 -9.58 10.50 -15.87
CA ASN A 25 -8.51 11.25 -16.52
C ASN A 25 -7.45 11.66 -15.51
N ILE A 26 -6.37 10.88 -15.46
CA ILE A 26 -5.18 11.18 -14.66
C ILE A 26 -4.12 11.76 -15.57
N ASN A 27 -3.69 12.97 -15.29
CA ASN A 27 -2.59 13.64 -16.00
C ASN A 27 -1.34 13.61 -15.12
N LEU A 28 -0.27 12.97 -15.62
CA LEU A 28 1.03 12.96 -14.94
C LEU A 28 1.71 14.30 -15.14
N LEU A 29 1.94 15.06 -14.06
CA LEU A 29 2.61 16.34 -14.08
C LEU A 29 4.11 16.21 -13.89
N SER A 30 4.56 15.29 -13.03
CA SER A 30 5.97 15.01 -12.79
C SER A 30 6.13 13.59 -12.23
N CYS A 31 7.25 12.96 -12.59
CA CYS A 31 7.66 11.68 -12.04
C CYS A 31 9.18 11.68 -11.91
N GLU A 32 9.66 11.90 -10.69
CA GLU A 32 11.08 12.01 -10.39
C GLU A 32 11.57 10.85 -9.56
N SER A 33 12.80 10.42 -9.78
CA SER A 33 13.43 9.40 -8.96
C SER A 33 14.93 9.63 -8.82
N TYR A 34 15.45 9.38 -7.61
CA TYR A 34 16.87 9.45 -7.31
C TYR A 34 17.36 8.09 -6.82
N PRO A 35 18.52 7.62 -7.28
CA PRO A 35 19.19 6.49 -6.64
C PRO A 35 19.44 6.82 -5.17
N SER A 36 19.16 5.87 -4.28
CA SER A 36 19.42 6.01 -2.85
C SER A 36 19.89 4.67 -2.30
N LYS A 37 20.90 4.71 -1.43
CA LYS A 37 21.45 3.53 -0.76
C LYS A 37 21.30 3.63 0.77
N ILE A 38 20.49 4.57 1.24
CA ILE A 38 20.35 4.92 2.66
C ILE A 38 19.41 3.95 3.37
N LEU A 39 18.45 3.37 2.63
CA LEU A 39 17.62 2.30 3.14
C LEU A 39 18.28 0.95 2.88
N LYS A 40 18.49 0.18 3.95
CA LYS A 40 18.96 -1.20 3.87
C LYS A 40 17.97 -2.12 4.53
N LYS A 41 17.37 -3.03 3.77
CA LYS A 41 16.30 -3.92 4.25
C LYS A 41 15.20 -3.14 4.97
N ASN A 42 14.77 -2.02 4.38
CA ASN A 42 13.77 -1.08 4.89
C ASN A 42 14.14 -0.36 6.21
N ILE A 43 15.40 -0.45 6.64
CA ILE A 43 15.91 0.30 7.80
C ILE A 43 16.65 1.54 7.30
N ILE A 44 16.32 2.70 7.83
CA ILE A 44 17.01 3.96 7.55
C ILE A 44 18.38 3.94 8.25
N THR A 45 19.46 3.97 7.47
CA THR A 45 20.83 3.90 8.01
C THR A 45 21.41 5.29 8.30
N ASN A 46 20.91 6.32 7.62
CA ASN A 46 21.29 7.71 7.83
C ASN A 46 20.07 8.62 7.64
N PHE A 47 19.55 9.13 8.76
CA PHE A 47 18.31 9.92 8.74
C PHE A 47 18.50 11.28 8.03
N ASP A 48 19.56 12.02 8.35
CA ASP A 48 19.78 13.37 7.82
C ASP A 48 20.06 13.36 6.33
N GLU A 49 20.79 12.38 5.85
CA GLU A 49 21.05 12.19 4.43
C GLU A 49 19.76 11.86 3.66
N LEU A 50 18.94 10.91 4.17
CA LEU A 50 17.65 10.59 3.56
C LEU A 50 16.71 11.80 3.56
N LEU A 51 16.66 12.57 4.65
CA LEU A 51 15.87 13.79 4.73
C LEU A 51 16.29 14.80 3.65
N SER A 52 17.60 14.98 3.44
CA SER A 52 18.14 15.86 2.40
C SER A 52 17.78 15.38 0.99
N GLU A 53 17.90 14.05 0.72
CA GLU A 53 17.53 13.46 -0.57
C GLU A 53 16.03 13.64 -0.85
N VAL A 54 15.17 13.34 0.12
CA VAL A 54 13.71 13.48 -0.02
C VAL A 54 13.32 14.95 -0.23
N LYS A 55 13.95 15.89 0.49
CA LYS A 55 13.73 17.32 0.30
C LYS A 55 14.10 17.76 -1.12
N SER A 56 15.23 17.30 -1.63
CA SER A 56 15.68 17.61 -2.98
C SER A 56 14.75 17.05 -4.04
N LEU A 57 14.28 15.80 -3.87
CA LEU A 57 13.33 15.14 -4.75
C LEU A 57 11.99 15.89 -4.79
N ILE A 58 11.45 16.27 -3.64
CA ILE A 58 10.20 17.04 -3.55
C ILE A 58 10.34 18.41 -4.23
N ASN A 59 11.43 19.15 -3.96
CA ASN A 59 11.67 20.45 -4.59
C ASN A 59 11.75 20.34 -6.12
N GLU A 60 12.36 19.28 -6.65
CA GLU A 60 12.42 19.07 -8.10
C GLU A 60 11.05 18.70 -8.67
N SER A 61 10.30 17.84 -7.97
CA SER A 61 8.92 17.50 -8.34
C SER A 61 8.01 18.73 -8.37
N GLU A 62 8.13 19.63 -7.38
CA GLU A 62 7.41 20.91 -7.35
C GLU A 62 7.76 21.81 -8.55
N LYS A 63 9.05 21.91 -8.88
CA LYS A 63 9.50 22.72 -10.03
C LYS A 63 8.95 22.20 -11.35
N LYS A 64 9.03 20.88 -11.58
CA LYS A 64 8.57 20.25 -12.82
C LYS A 64 7.06 20.23 -12.96
N SER A 65 6.35 19.95 -11.87
CA SER A 65 4.88 19.96 -11.87
C SER A 65 4.28 21.37 -11.80
N GLN A 66 5.08 22.40 -11.49
CA GLN A 66 4.64 23.76 -11.20
C GLN A 66 3.57 23.81 -10.09
N THR A 67 3.63 22.86 -9.15
CA THR A 67 2.63 22.69 -8.09
C THR A 67 3.31 22.57 -6.74
N LYS A 68 2.81 23.28 -5.72
CA LYS A 68 3.27 23.14 -4.34
C LYS A 68 2.77 21.84 -3.74
N ILE A 69 3.67 21.07 -3.14
CA ILE A 69 3.35 19.80 -2.49
C ILE A 69 3.08 20.04 -1.00
N ASN A 70 1.82 20.03 -0.60
CA ASN A 70 1.41 20.20 0.79
C ASN A 70 1.02 18.88 1.46
N SER A 71 0.68 17.87 0.67
CA SER A 71 0.34 16.54 1.16
C SER A 71 0.77 15.45 0.20
N ILE A 72 0.99 14.25 0.74
CA ILE A 72 1.44 13.07 -0.01
C ILE A 72 0.68 11.80 0.42
N ASN A 73 0.65 10.83 -0.47
CA ASN A 73 0.39 9.44 -0.14
C ASN A 73 1.74 8.73 -0.03
N LEU A 74 2.02 8.18 1.16
CA LEU A 74 3.31 7.57 1.45
C LEU A 74 3.25 6.05 1.27
N ASN A 75 4.08 5.52 0.38
CA ASN A 75 4.23 4.09 0.21
C ASN A 75 5.01 3.48 1.38
N ILE A 76 4.48 2.38 1.95
CA ILE A 76 5.04 1.72 3.13
C ILE A 76 5.36 0.26 2.80
N PRO A 77 6.60 -0.20 3.05
CA PRO A 77 6.94 -1.62 2.90
C PRO A 77 6.21 -2.48 3.94
N THR A 78 5.82 -3.69 3.53
CA THR A 78 5.00 -4.60 4.34
C THR A 78 5.77 -5.82 4.86
N VAL A 79 7.10 -5.77 4.88
CA VAL A 79 7.93 -6.91 5.32
C VAL A 79 7.69 -7.30 6.78
N ASP A 80 7.43 -6.30 7.65
CA ASP A 80 7.15 -6.52 9.07
C ASP A 80 5.64 -6.45 9.37
N SER A 81 4.79 -6.50 8.34
CA SER A 81 3.35 -6.37 8.50
C SER A 81 2.71 -7.66 8.98
N ILE A 82 1.54 -7.53 9.57
CA ILE A 82 0.63 -8.62 9.86
C ILE A 82 -0.60 -8.44 9.00
N SER A 83 -0.86 -9.42 8.14
CA SER A 83 -2.08 -9.49 7.36
C SER A 83 -3.13 -10.34 8.09
N LYS A 84 -4.34 -9.82 8.23
CA LYS A 84 -5.43 -10.50 8.93
C LYS A 84 -6.73 -10.46 8.13
N TYR A 85 -7.38 -11.60 8.10
CA TYR A 85 -8.81 -11.69 7.75
C TYR A 85 -9.63 -11.69 9.04
N TYR A 86 -10.74 -10.99 9.00
CA TYR A 86 -11.72 -11.02 10.07
C TYR A 86 -13.10 -10.73 9.49
N ASP A 87 -14.09 -11.00 10.26
CA ASP A 87 -15.47 -10.75 9.90
C ASP A 87 -16.23 -10.10 11.06
N SER A 88 -17.30 -9.45 10.72
CA SER A 88 -18.27 -8.91 11.67
C SER A 88 -19.67 -9.14 11.13
N GLU A 89 -20.63 -9.35 12.01
CA GLU A 89 -21.95 -9.80 11.62
C GLU A 89 -23.06 -9.16 12.47
N ILE A 90 -24.25 -9.13 11.89
CA ILE A 90 -25.51 -8.83 12.60
C ILE A 90 -26.59 -9.81 12.17
N ASP A 91 -27.40 -10.23 13.14
CA ASP A 91 -28.55 -11.11 12.96
C ASP A 91 -29.88 -10.33 13.04
N ASN A 92 -30.96 -11.00 12.68
CA ASN A 92 -32.34 -10.53 12.85
C ASN A 92 -32.65 -9.21 12.13
N ILE A 93 -32.11 -9.03 10.92
CA ILE A 93 -32.39 -7.86 10.10
C ILE A 93 -33.89 -7.87 9.70
N ASN A 94 -34.40 -9.04 9.29
CA ASN A 94 -35.81 -9.29 8.87
C ASN A 94 -36.39 -8.33 7.85
N ASN A 95 -35.54 -7.55 7.17
CA ASN A 95 -35.92 -6.49 6.26
C ASN A 95 -34.89 -6.38 5.12
N GLU A 96 -35.12 -5.38 4.28
CA GLU A 96 -34.16 -4.93 3.28
C GLU A 96 -32.90 -4.38 3.95
N ILE A 97 -31.73 -4.84 3.51
CA ILE A 97 -30.43 -4.37 4.01
C ILE A 97 -30.21 -2.93 3.58
N THR A 98 -29.91 -2.09 4.55
CA THR A 98 -29.66 -0.67 4.38
C THR A 98 -28.17 -0.33 4.57
N GLU A 99 -27.76 0.86 4.13
CA GLU A 99 -26.43 1.42 4.45
C GLU A 99 -26.19 1.55 5.96
N LEU A 100 -27.25 1.75 6.75
CA LEU A 100 -27.15 1.82 8.21
C LEU A 100 -26.77 0.48 8.82
N ASP A 101 -27.25 -0.62 8.26
CA ASP A 101 -26.90 -1.96 8.74
C ASP A 101 -25.44 -2.28 8.42
N ILE A 102 -24.98 -1.94 7.23
CA ILE A 102 -23.55 -2.03 6.87
C ILE A 102 -22.70 -1.21 7.85
N LYS A 103 -23.08 0.04 8.13
CA LYS A 103 -22.34 0.90 9.08
C LYS A 103 -22.32 0.31 10.50
N LYS A 104 -23.43 -0.30 10.97
CA LYS A 104 -23.45 -0.98 12.27
C LYS A 104 -22.45 -2.15 12.32
N VAL A 105 -22.43 -2.99 11.27
CA VAL A 105 -21.48 -4.10 11.19
C VAL A 105 -20.03 -3.59 11.18
N ILE A 106 -19.73 -2.54 10.40
CA ILE A 106 -18.41 -1.93 10.34
C ILE A 106 -18.00 -1.39 11.72
N ASN A 107 -18.87 -0.66 12.40
CA ASN A 107 -18.59 -0.11 13.72
C ASN A 107 -18.37 -1.21 14.78
N ASN A 108 -19.10 -2.32 14.68
CA ASN A 108 -18.88 -3.47 15.55
C ASN A 108 -17.52 -4.15 15.28
N SER A 109 -16.99 -4.04 14.07
CA SER A 109 -15.70 -4.64 13.68
C SER A 109 -14.50 -3.94 14.30
N ASP A 110 -14.60 -2.66 14.64
CA ASP A 110 -13.50 -1.87 15.22
C ASP A 110 -13.12 -2.32 16.65
N TYR A 111 -14.00 -3.13 17.29
CA TYR A 111 -13.73 -3.75 18.59
C TYR A 111 -12.73 -4.92 18.55
N PHE A 112 -12.38 -5.45 17.38
CA PHE A 112 -11.34 -6.47 17.30
C PHE A 112 -9.96 -5.80 17.38
N ALA A 113 -9.50 -5.71 18.63
CA ALA A 113 -8.32 -5.01 19.08
C ALA A 113 -7.15 -5.05 18.10
N VAL A 114 -6.84 -3.92 17.52
CA VAL A 114 -5.50 -3.63 17.03
C VAL A 114 -4.59 -3.78 18.25
N ASN A 115 -3.59 -4.66 18.17
CA ASN A 115 -2.55 -4.74 19.19
C ASN A 115 -1.96 -3.33 19.34
N GLU A 116 -1.78 -2.83 20.55
CA GLU A 116 -1.28 -1.46 20.83
C GLU A 116 0.05 -1.15 20.13
N ASP A 117 0.79 -2.17 19.72
CA ASP A 117 2.07 -2.05 19.02
C ASP A 117 1.96 -1.84 17.50
N TYR A 118 0.76 -1.97 16.92
CA TYR A 118 0.53 -1.96 15.48
C TYR A 118 -0.46 -0.88 15.04
N PHE A 119 -0.21 -0.33 13.87
CA PHE A 119 -1.06 0.64 13.19
C PHE A 119 -1.70 -0.01 11.94
N GLU A 120 -2.99 0.21 11.74
CA GLU A 120 -3.72 -0.23 10.55
C GLU A 120 -3.42 0.72 9.39
N ILE A 121 -2.69 0.22 8.36
CA ILE A 121 -2.39 1.00 7.15
C ILE A 121 -3.36 0.70 6.01
N PHE A 122 -4.07 -0.41 6.09
CA PHE A 122 -5.04 -0.82 5.08
C PHE A 122 -6.17 -1.63 5.71
N ASN A 123 -7.39 -1.34 5.28
CA ASN A 123 -8.59 -2.06 5.65
C ASN A 123 -9.55 -2.04 4.47
N ASN A 124 -9.94 -3.20 3.99
CA ASN A 124 -10.83 -3.35 2.86
C ASN A 124 -11.89 -4.40 3.11
N ILE A 125 -13.11 -4.13 2.66
CA ILE A 125 -14.18 -5.11 2.57
C ILE A 125 -13.98 -5.85 1.25
N TYR A 126 -13.83 -7.18 1.32
CA TYR A 126 -13.66 -8.00 0.13
C TYR A 126 -14.87 -8.88 -0.21
N GLY A 127 -15.86 -8.94 0.67
CA GLY A 127 -17.08 -9.68 0.44
C GLY A 127 -18.14 -9.50 1.52
N TYR A 128 -19.33 -9.96 1.21
CA TYR A 128 -20.50 -9.98 2.10
C TYR A 128 -21.13 -11.36 2.06
N ILE A 129 -21.64 -11.83 3.18
CA ILE A 129 -22.43 -13.07 3.25
C ILE A 129 -23.82 -12.70 3.72
N LEU A 130 -24.83 -13.04 2.89
CA LEU A 130 -26.23 -12.88 3.19
C LEU A 130 -26.86 -14.26 3.37
N ASP A 131 -27.38 -14.55 4.53
CA ASP A 131 -27.89 -15.87 4.94
C ASP A 131 -26.87 -16.99 4.66
N ASN A 132 -26.59 -17.41 3.49
CA ASN A 132 -25.50 -18.35 3.13
C ASN A 132 -24.91 -18.04 1.75
N ASN A 133 -25.21 -16.87 1.18
CA ASN A 133 -24.77 -16.49 -0.15
C ASN A 133 -23.64 -15.46 -0.08
N LEU A 134 -22.50 -15.79 -0.68
CA LEU A 134 -21.37 -14.87 -0.80
C LEU A 134 -21.62 -13.88 -1.94
N LEU A 135 -21.45 -12.58 -1.65
CA LEU A 135 -21.55 -11.49 -2.58
C LEU A 135 -20.26 -10.64 -2.55
N PHE A 136 -19.81 -10.18 -3.71
CA PHE A 136 -18.65 -9.28 -3.84
C PHE A 136 -19.04 -7.82 -4.06
N ASN A 137 -20.31 -7.56 -4.35
CA ASN A 137 -20.86 -6.20 -4.49
C ASN A 137 -21.68 -5.83 -3.26
N SER A 138 -22.01 -4.53 -3.15
CA SER A 138 -22.83 -4.02 -2.04
C SER A 138 -24.13 -4.83 -1.89
N PRO A 139 -24.46 -5.27 -0.67
CA PRO A 139 -25.68 -6.03 -0.39
C PRO A 139 -26.93 -5.14 -0.21
N VAL A 140 -26.79 -3.82 -0.27
CA VAL A 140 -27.90 -2.87 -0.08
C VAL A 140 -29.03 -3.17 -1.07
N GLY A 141 -30.27 -3.19 -0.58
CA GLY A 141 -31.45 -3.52 -1.37
C GLY A 141 -31.83 -5.02 -1.37
N ASN A 142 -30.98 -5.89 -0.85
CA ASN A 142 -31.32 -7.32 -0.70
C ASN A 142 -32.05 -7.55 0.60
N TYR A 143 -32.92 -8.57 0.62
CA TYR A 143 -33.61 -9.04 1.82
C TYR A 143 -32.83 -10.22 2.41
N ALA A 144 -32.47 -10.12 3.68
CA ALA A 144 -31.81 -11.19 4.43
C ALA A 144 -32.07 -11.08 5.92
N ASN A 145 -31.94 -12.21 6.63
CA ASN A 145 -32.02 -12.26 8.09
C ASN A 145 -30.65 -12.06 8.75
N TYR A 146 -29.57 -12.31 7.99
CA TYR A 146 -28.20 -12.33 8.45
C TYR A 146 -27.29 -11.62 7.46
N LEU A 147 -26.44 -10.72 7.96
CA LEU A 147 -25.41 -10.05 7.20
C LEU A 147 -24.08 -10.21 7.92
N LYS A 148 -23.11 -10.78 7.22
CA LYS A 148 -21.70 -10.83 7.62
C LYS A 148 -20.87 -10.05 6.60
N ILE A 149 -19.94 -9.23 7.07
CA ILE A 149 -18.99 -8.50 6.23
C ILE A 149 -17.60 -9.09 6.44
N LEU A 150 -16.93 -9.37 5.34
CA LEU A 150 -15.59 -9.95 5.30
C LEU A 150 -14.56 -8.85 5.05
N PHE A 151 -13.58 -8.74 5.92
CA PHE A 151 -12.56 -7.71 5.90
C PHE A 151 -11.17 -8.31 5.75
N TYR A 152 -10.30 -7.59 5.05
CA TYR A 152 -8.87 -7.83 4.99
C TYR A 152 -8.12 -6.60 5.49
N LYS A 153 -7.26 -6.77 6.49
CA LYS A 153 -6.44 -5.70 7.10
C LYS A 153 -4.95 -5.97 6.94
N ILE A 154 -4.18 -4.89 6.78
CA ILE A 154 -2.73 -4.90 6.93
C ILE A 154 -2.35 -3.97 8.08
N LEU A 155 -1.66 -4.55 9.04
CA LEU A 155 -1.16 -3.88 10.24
C LEU A 155 0.35 -3.80 10.17
N ILE A 156 0.93 -2.65 10.54
CA ILE A 156 2.37 -2.44 10.56
C ILE A 156 2.82 -2.00 11.96
N PRO A 157 4.01 -2.45 12.45
CA PRO A 157 4.52 -1.97 13.72
C PRO A 157 4.66 -0.43 13.73
N TYR A 158 4.23 0.22 14.82
CA TYR A 158 4.40 1.67 15.00
C TYR A 158 5.86 2.12 14.84
N LYS A 159 6.82 1.28 15.24
CA LYS A 159 8.24 1.56 15.07
C LYS A 159 8.60 1.76 13.59
N THR A 160 8.14 0.87 12.72
CA THR A 160 8.38 0.95 11.28
C THR A 160 7.67 2.16 10.69
N LEU A 161 6.38 2.33 10.99
CA LEU A 161 5.59 3.47 10.53
C LEU A 161 6.23 4.81 10.91
N ASN A 162 6.59 4.98 12.18
CA ASN A 162 7.16 6.23 12.69
C ASN A 162 8.52 6.54 12.06
N SER A 163 9.31 5.54 11.70
CA SER A 163 10.58 5.75 11.00
C SER A 163 10.38 6.46 9.66
N TYR A 164 9.37 6.04 8.88
CA TYR A 164 9.03 6.68 7.60
C TYR A 164 8.29 8.02 7.80
N LYS A 165 7.34 8.05 8.72
CA LYS A 165 6.55 9.25 9.03
C LYS A 165 7.43 10.41 9.47
N ASN A 166 8.43 10.19 10.33
CA ASN A 166 9.32 11.22 10.85
C ASN A 166 10.07 11.99 9.74
N ILE A 167 10.42 11.34 8.63
CA ILE A 167 11.03 12.03 7.48
C ILE A 167 10.08 13.10 6.92
N ILE A 168 8.82 12.76 6.78
CA ILE A 168 7.81 13.64 6.18
C ILE A 168 7.39 14.74 7.15
N ASP A 169 7.25 14.41 8.42
CA ASP A 169 6.94 15.40 9.48
C ASP A 169 8.02 16.49 9.56
N LYS A 170 9.31 16.13 9.40
CA LYS A 170 10.42 17.11 9.37
C LYS A 170 10.37 18.04 8.15
N LEU A 171 9.70 17.66 7.10
CA LEU A 171 9.50 18.50 5.91
C LEU A 171 8.22 19.37 6.02
N ASN A 172 7.45 19.26 7.10
CA ASN A 172 6.16 19.91 7.30
C ASN A 172 5.15 19.61 6.18
N ILE A 173 5.17 18.38 5.66
CA ILE A 173 4.25 17.88 4.64
C ILE A 173 3.25 16.97 5.32
N LYS A 174 1.96 17.12 4.98
CA LYS A 174 0.91 16.26 5.51
C LYS A 174 0.93 14.90 4.80
N ILE A 175 0.73 13.83 5.55
CA ILE A 175 0.46 12.50 4.99
C ILE A 175 -1.06 12.34 4.87
N ASP A 176 -1.56 12.21 3.64
CA ASP A 176 -2.99 11.97 3.37
C ASP A 176 -3.35 10.50 3.61
N SER A 177 -2.47 9.59 3.20
CA SER A 177 -2.64 8.15 3.44
C SER A 177 -1.30 7.41 3.44
N PHE A 178 -1.28 6.28 4.14
CA PHE A 178 -0.25 5.25 3.98
C PHE A 178 -0.76 4.20 3.00
N VAL A 179 0.09 3.77 2.07
CA VAL A 179 -0.27 2.80 1.03
C VAL A 179 0.67 1.60 1.12
N PRO A 180 0.17 0.38 1.30
CA PRO A 180 1.00 -0.82 1.29
C PRO A 180 1.71 -1.00 -0.04
N SER A 181 3.01 -1.31 -0.02
CA SER A 181 3.79 -1.53 -1.26
C SER A 181 3.19 -2.57 -2.21
N PRO A 182 2.70 -3.75 -1.76
CA PRO A 182 2.08 -4.72 -2.67
C PRO A 182 0.87 -4.13 -3.41
N LEU A 183 0.05 -3.34 -2.71
CA LEU A 183 -1.12 -2.70 -3.31
C LEU A 183 -0.71 -1.67 -4.36
N SER A 184 0.24 -0.78 -4.03
CA SER A 184 0.66 0.28 -4.96
C SER A 184 1.31 -0.29 -6.23
N SER A 185 2.15 -1.31 -6.11
CA SER A 185 2.77 -1.99 -7.25
C SER A 185 1.75 -2.63 -8.16
N ALA A 186 0.78 -3.38 -7.60
CA ALA A 186 -0.26 -4.03 -8.38
C ALA A 186 -1.21 -3.04 -9.06
N LEU A 187 -1.61 -1.95 -8.36
CA LEU A 187 -2.46 -0.92 -8.95
C LEU A 187 -1.79 -0.18 -10.12
N ALA A 188 -0.44 -0.14 -10.15
CA ALA A 188 0.31 0.49 -11.23
C ALA A 188 0.34 -0.34 -12.52
N VAL A 189 0.21 -1.66 -12.44
CA VAL A 189 0.42 -2.57 -13.58
C VAL A 189 -0.82 -3.35 -13.98
N LEU A 190 -1.71 -3.69 -13.04
CA LEU A 190 -2.89 -4.49 -13.33
C LEU A 190 -4.04 -3.65 -13.90
N SER A 191 -4.57 -4.09 -15.02
CA SER A 191 -5.81 -3.55 -15.59
C SER A 191 -7.03 -3.89 -14.72
N LYS A 192 -8.15 -3.24 -15.01
CA LYS A 192 -9.42 -3.54 -14.32
C LYS A 192 -9.89 -4.96 -14.56
N ASP A 193 -9.73 -5.45 -15.80
CA ASP A 193 -10.16 -6.80 -16.19
C ASP A 193 -9.33 -7.87 -15.51
N GLU A 194 -8.00 -7.69 -15.42
CA GLU A 194 -7.12 -8.61 -14.70
C GLU A 194 -7.49 -8.70 -13.22
N LYS A 195 -7.77 -7.57 -12.57
CA LYS A 195 -8.22 -7.55 -11.16
C LYS A 195 -9.60 -8.22 -11.00
N MET A 196 -10.47 -8.14 -12.01
CA MET A 196 -11.80 -8.75 -11.97
C MET A 196 -11.75 -10.25 -12.12
N ILE A 197 -10.95 -10.77 -13.07
CA ILE A 197 -10.80 -12.20 -13.32
C ILE A 197 -10.05 -12.90 -12.17
N GLY A 198 -9.19 -12.15 -11.49
CA GLY A 198 -8.27 -12.66 -10.47
C GLY A 198 -6.84 -12.70 -10.97
N SER A 199 -5.95 -12.04 -10.20
CA SER A 199 -4.54 -11.90 -10.59
C SER A 199 -3.62 -11.95 -9.39
N ILE A 200 -2.44 -12.48 -9.61
CA ILE A 200 -1.31 -12.41 -8.69
C ILE A 200 -0.27 -11.48 -9.31
N CYS A 201 0.11 -10.42 -8.60
CA CYS A 201 1.21 -9.56 -8.98
C CYS A 201 2.39 -9.80 -8.04
N ILE A 202 3.56 -10.06 -8.61
CA ILE A 202 4.84 -10.22 -7.88
C ILE A 202 5.73 -9.05 -8.29
N ASP A 203 6.11 -8.23 -7.32
CA ASP A 203 7.07 -7.13 -7.50
C ASP A 203 8.42 -7.54 -6.91
N LEU A 204 9.38 -7.81 -7.79
CA LEU A 204 10.75 -8.15 -7.41
C LEU A 204 11.57 -6.86 -7.24
N GLY A 205 11.57 -6.32 -6.04
CA GLY A 205 12.35 -5.14 -5.70
C GLY A 205 13.83 -5.44 -5.42
N HIS A 206 14.59 -4.39 -5.05
CA HIS A 206 16.02 -4.52 -4.77
C HIS A 206 16.32 -5.40 -3.54
N SER A 207 15.64 -5.15 -2.41
CA SER A 207 15.89 -5.85 -1.14
C SER A 207 14.71 -6.69 -0.66
N ASN A 208 13.56 -6.54 -1.26
CA ASN A 208 12.35 -7.27 -0.90
C ASN A 208 11.54 -7.61 -2.14
N THR A 209 10.82 -8.71 -2.07
CA THR A 209 9.82 -9.11 -3.06
C THR A 209 8.46 -9.01 -2.40
N SER A 210 7.53 -8.35 -3.05
CA SER A 210 6.14 -8.28 -2.60
C SER A 210 5.22 -9.08 -3.50
N ILE A 211 4.15 -9.61 -2.91
CA ILE A 211 3.08 -10.32 -3.59
C ILE A 211 1.75 -9.66 -3.27
N SER A 212 0.90 -9.55 -4.26
CA SER A 212 -0.47 -9.08 -4.11
C SER A 212 -1.42 -9.97 -4.89
N ILE A 213 -2.61 -10.20 -4.33
CA ILE A 213 -3.66 -11.01 -4.94
C ILE A 213 -4.92 -10.16 -5.03
N PHE A 214 -5.48 -10.14 -6.25
CA PHE A 214 -6.78 -9.55 -6.54
C PHE A 214 -7.77 -10.63 -6.96
N GLU A 215 -9.00 -10.49 -6.52
CA GLU A 215 -10.14 -11.29 -6.96
C GLU A 215 -11.39 -10.43 -6.97
N ASN A 216 -12.21 -10.53 -8.01
CA ASN A 216 -13.42 -9.72 -8.17
C ASN A 216 -13.20 -8.22 -7.93
N ASN A 217 -12.08 -7.69 -8.44
CA ASN A 217 -11.64 -6.30 -8.26
C ASN A 217 -11.21 -5.92 -6.82
N ASN A 218 -11.26 -6.84 -5.87
CA ASN A 218 -10.86 -6.62 -4.50
C ASN A 218 -9.41 -7.05 -4.28
N PHE A 219 -8.64 -6.23 -3.54
CA PHE A 219 -7.35 -6.60 -3.02
C PHE A 219 -7.56 -7.48 -1.79
N ILE A 220 -7.30 -8.78 -1.95
CA ILE A 220 -7.60 -9.78 -0.93
C ILE A 220 -6.39 -10.25 -0.15
N TYR A 221 -5.17 -10.04 -0.66
CA TYR A 221 -3.94 -10.40 0.02
C TYR A 221 -2.76 -9.53 -0.43
N GLY A 222 -1.88 -9.18 0.49
CA GLY A 222 -0.60 -8.53 0.20
C GLY A 222 0.40 -8.76 1.31
N ASP A 223 1.61 -9.17 0.93
CA ASP A 223 2.71 -9.44 1.85
C ASP A 223 4.06 -9.19 1.16
N SER A 224 5.15 -9.20 1.92
CA SER A 224 6.50 -9.00 1.41
C SER A 224 7.52 -9.84 2.17
N VAL A 225 8.55 -10.28 1.45
CA VAL A 225 9.69 -10.99 2.04
C VAL A 225 11.00 -10.23 1.79
N LEU A 226 11.96 -10.32 2.71
CA LEU A 226 13.29 -9.67 2.63
C LEU A 226 14.24 -10.43 1.69
N VAL A 227 13.78 -10.72 0.49
CA VAL A 227 14.57 -11.29 -0.60
C VAL A 227 14.27 -10.50 -1.85
N GLY A 228 15.29 -9.98 -2.52
CA GLY A 228 15.13 -9.16 -3.72
C GLY A 228 16.27 -9.39 -4.73
N SER A 229 16.29 -8.61 -5.80
CA SER A 229 17.27 -8.72 -6.88
C SER A 229 18.71 -8.60 -6.38
N ASN A 230 18.97 -7.81 -5.34
CA ASN A 230 20.29 -7.69 -4.73
C ASN A 230 20.83 -9.01 -4.16
N ASN A 231 19.97 -9.93 -3.73
CA ASN A 231 20.39 -11.26 -3.30
C ASN A 231 20.96 -12.05 -4.48
N ILE A 232 20.27 -11.99 -5.64
CA ILE A 232 20.70 -12.63 -6.89
C ILE A 232 22.05 -12.06 -7.34
N THR A 233 22.19 -10.73 -7.38
CA THR A 233 23.44 -10.05 -7.74
C THR A 233 24.60 -10.47 -6.83
N ASN A 234 24.36 -10.52 -5.52
CA ASN A 234 25.37 -10.97 -4.54
C ASN A 234 25.77 -12.43 -4.74
N ASP A 235 24.84 -13.32 -5.02
CA ASP A 235 25.11 -14.75 -5.23
C ASP A 235 25.89 -14.97 -6.53
N ILE A 236 25.58 -14.24 -7.61
CA ILE A 236 26.37 -14.22 -8.85
C ILE A 236 27.79 -13.72 -8.56
N ALA A 237 27.94 -12.56 -7.89
CA ALA A 237 29.24 -12.00 -7.58
C ALA A 237 30.14 -12.98 -6.80
N ARG A 238 29.58 -13.70 -5.84
CA ARG A 238 30.28 -14.75 -5.07
C ARG A 238 30.60 -15.98 -5.93
N GLY A 239 29.60 -16.47 -6.70
CA GLY A 239 29.72 -17.68 -7.49
C GLY A 239 30.79 -17.59 -8.59
N VAL A 240 30.90 -16.42 -9.23
CA VAL A 240 31.92 -16.19 -10.29
C VAL A 240 33.11 -15.36 -9.82
N SER A 241 33.22 -15.07 -8.52
CA SER A 241 34.32 -14.31 -7.91
C SER A 241 34.55 -12.95 -8.57
N THR A 242 33.47 -12.19 -8.78
CA THR A 242 33.51 -10.85 -9.38
C THR A 242 33.00 -9.76 -8.42
N THR A 243 33.08 -8.49 -8.83
CA THR A 243 32.49 -7.38 -8.05
C THR A 243 30.98 -7.35 -8.19
N ILE A 244 30.29 -6.76 -7.20
CA ILE A 244 28.83 -6.56 -7.23
C ILE A 244 28.43 -5.75 -8.47
N ASP A 245 29.14 -4.65 -8.77
CA ASP A 245 28.86 -3.82 -9.93
C ASP A 245 29.01 -4.57 -11.28
N SER A 246 29.92 -5.56 -11.35
CA SER A 246 30.07 -6.40 -12.53
C SER A 246 28.99 -7.48 -12.63
N ALA A 247 28.51 -7.97 -11.48
CA ALA A 247 27.44 -8.96 -11.42
C ALA A 247 26.04 -8.38 -11.70
N GLU A 248 25.89 -7.06 -11.56
CA GLU A 248 24.62 -6.35 -11.80
C GLU A 248 24.44 -5.98 -13.29
N ARG A 249 25.48 -6.07 -14.10
CA ARG A 249 25.46 -5.84 -15.56
C ARG A 249 25.12 -7.09 -16.34
#